data_93541a5f0d80ba89272ede88be2a93a2
#
_entry.id   93541a5f0d80ba89272ede88be2a93a2
#
_cell.length_a   1.000
_cell.length_b   1.000
_cell.length_c   1.000
_cell.angle_alpha   90.00
_cell.angle_beta   90.00
_cell.angle_gamma   90.00
#
_symmetry.space_group_name_H-M   'P 1'
#
loop_
_entity.id
_entity.type
_entity.pdbx_description
1 polymer ?
#
loop_
_entity_poly.entity_id
_entity_poly.type
_entity_poly.pdbx_seq_one_letter_code
_entity_poly.pdbx_strand_id
1 'polypeptide(L)'
;MQRRSLLRATGAATLLAAAPFIRAQGALQKFKFNLGWKVEASGAGFLLALQRGYYKDLGLDVQIDTGNGSASAISLVGGGAYDSASADLSSMIEFNLANPQAALKAVAIQYDLNPNSVIVRKDGPIKKPGDLAGKTILGQPFNASRKLFPVFAKAQGFDPSGVKWENVAPDIGDTRFVKGDFDAAAYFFFTGLLNLKARGMGPEQLNVFRFSDYGMKSYGNGLVSNPKSMQDNPDAMKAFVKASTHGWLDCIADPKAGAAAVKAREPLANEALELERLQLIVDGTMKTPDTKANGWGAATPARLQATIDETAAAFGLKSTLPLADFWTDKFLPSAADRKLRG
;
A
#
# COMPACT_ATOMS: atom_id res chain seq x y z
N MET A 1 -45.69 -87.62 8.21
CA MET A 1 -45.05 -87.67 6.85
C MET A 1 -44.41 -86.31 6.61
N GLN A 2 -43.15 -86.34 6.32
CA GLN A 2 -42.21 -85.21 6.07
C GLN A 2 -42.56 -84.37 4.87
N ARG A 3 -42.23 -83.04 4.90
CA ARG A 3 -41.55 -82.43 3.78
C ARG A 3 -40.83 -81.15 4.28
N ARG A 4 -39.54 -81.12 4.02
CA ARG A 4 -38.55 -80.07 4.18
C ARG A 4 -38.81 -78.92 3.18
N SER A 5 -38.71 -77.71 3.57
CA SER A 5 -38.51 -76.57 2.64
C SER A 5 -37.34 -75.68 3.14
N LEU A 6 -36.35 -75.64 2.27
CA LEU A 6 -35.13 -74.84 2.39
C LEU A 6 -35.44 -73.29 2.25
N LEU A 7 -35.10 -72.55 3.23
CA LEU A 7 -35.08 -71.10 3.14
C LEU A 7 -33.75 -70.62 2.51
N ARG A 8 -33.87 -69.99 1.35
CA ARG A 8 -32.78 -69.29 0.68
C ARG A 8 -32.65 -67.92 1.34
N ALA A 9 -31.54 -67.69 2.00
CA ALA A 9 -31.14 -66.32 2.49
C ALA A 9 -30.58 -65.52 1.30
N THR A 10 -31.29 -64.51 0.88
CA THR A 10 -30.82 -63.49 -0.08
C THR A 10 -30.14 -62.42 0.68
N GLY A 11 -28.80 -62.29 0.54
CA GLY A 11 -28.01 -61.23 1.12
C GLY A 11 -28.28 -59.89 0.40
N ALA A 12 -28.82 -58.91 1.12
CA ALA A 12 -28.92 -57.54 0.67
C ALA A 12 -27.57 -56.85 0.93
N ALA A 13 -26.79 -56.66 -0.13
CA ALA A 13 -25.59 -55.83 -0.10
C ALA A 13 -26.02 -54.35 -0.02
N THR A 14 -25.87 -53.74 1.16
CA THR A 14 -26.07 -52.29 1.36
C THR A 14 -24.89 -51.53 0.74
N LEU A 15 -25.11 -50.95 -0.43
CA LEU A 15 -24.23 -49.92 -1.01
C LEU A 15 -24.30 -48.67 -0.12
N LEU A 16 -23.31 -48.52 0.75
CA LEU A 16 -23.03 -47.21 1.40
C LEU A 16 -22.55 -46.25 0.30
N ALA A 17 -23.48 -45.45 -0.24
CA ALA A 17 -23.13 -44.31 -1.06
C ALA A 17 -22.32 -43.35 -0.21
N ALA A 18 -21.03 -43.20 -0.52
CA ALA A 18 -20.19 -42.14 0.02
C ALA A 18 -20.74 -40.82 -0.47
N ALA A 19 -21.60 -40.18 0.32
CA ALA A 19 -21.99 -38.78 0.10
C ALA A 19 -20.73 -37.93 0.13
N PRO A 20 -20.48 -37.10 -0.89
CA PRO A 20 -19.39 -36.15 -0.82
C PRO A 20 -19.65 -35.25 0.41
N PHE A 21 -18.70 -35.20 1.33
CA PHE A 21 -18.72 -34.23 2.42
C PHE A 21 -18.70 -32.83 1.79
N ILE A 22 -19.86 -32.23 1.61
CA ILE A 22 -20.00 -30.80 1.38
C ILE A 22 -19.46 -30.17 2.66
N ARG A 23 -18.20 -29.73 2.62
CA ARG A 23 -17.66 -28.82 3.63
C ARG A 23 -18.59 -27.62 3.63
N ALA A 24 -19.42 -27.51 4.66
CA ALA A 24 -20.16 -26.29 4.91
C ALA A 24 -19.11 -25.19 4.97
N GLN A 25 -19.08 -24.34 3.94
CA GLN A 25 -18.23 -23.15 3.93
C GLN A 25 -18.73 -22.31 5.09
N GLY A 26 -17.96 -22.28 6.19
CA GLY A 26 -18.27 -21.44 7.34
C GLY A 26 -18.46 -20.00 6.87
N ALA A 27 -19.24 -19.20 7.60
CA ALA A 27 -19.45 -17.79 7.27
C ALA A 27 -18.08 -17.11 7.07
N LEU A 28 -17.92 -16.38 5.95
CA LEU A 28 -16.69 -15.64 5.65
C LEU A 28 -16.41 -14.64 6.77
N GLN A 29 -15.17 -14.57 7.22
CA GLN A 29 -14.75 -13.61 8.22
C GLN A 29 -14.61 -12.21 7.60
N LYS A 30 -15.29 -11.23 8.19
CA LYS A 30 -15.23 -9.85 7.72
C LYS A 30 -13.85 -9.24 8.00
N PHE A 31 -13.34 -8.50 7.04
CA PHE A 31 -12.09 -7.75 7.14
C PHE A 31 -12.23 -6.41 6.43
N LYS A 32 -11.91 -5.30 7.10
CA LYS A 32 -12.00 -3.96 6.54
C LYS A 32 -10.64 -3.41 6.21
N PHE A 33 -10.44 -3.04 4.96
CA PHE A 33 -9.20 -2.50 4.45
C PHE A 33 -9.39 -1.12 3.82
N ASN A 34 -8.51 -0.16 4.15
CA ASN A 34 -8.48 1.16 3.56
C ASN A 34 -7.32 1.29 2.56
N LEU A 35 -7.59 1.70 1.33
CA LEU A 35 -6.56 1.88 0.28
C LEU A 35 -5.55 2.99 0.60
N GLY A 36 -5.82 3.83 1.58
CA GLY A 36 -5.01 5.00 1.90
C GLY A 36 -5.21 6.18 0.94
N TRP A 37 -5.69 5.93 -0.27
CA TRP A 37 -5.92 6.92 -1.30
C TRP A 37 -7.16 6.61 -2.13
N LYS A 38 -7.42 7.42 -3.17
CA LYS A 38 -8.46 7.17 -4.18
C LYS A 38 -8.20 5.86 -4.92
N VAL A 39 -9.20 5.38 -5.66
CA VAL A 39 -9.02 4.22 -6.57
C VAL A 39 -8.12 4.65 -7.73
N GLU A 40 -6.92 4.11 -7.75
CA GLU A 40 -5.92 4.21 -8.82
C GLU A 40 -4.99 2.99 -8.76
N ALA A 41 -4.02 2.90 -9.63
CA ALA A 41 -3.09 1.75 -9.72
C ALA A 41 -2.29 1.48 -8.43
N SER A 42 -2.20 2.44 -7.49
CA SER A 42 -1.61 2.22 -6.16
C SER A 42 -2.36 1.19 -5.31
N GLY A 43 -3.63 0.92 -5.65
CA GLY A 43 -4.46 -0.13 -5.06
C GLY A 43 -4.62 -1.39 -5.91
N ALA A 44 -4.01 -1.46 -7.09
CA ALA A 44 -4.28 -2.49 -8.10
C ALA A 44 -4.15 -3.92 -7.58
N GLY A 45 -3.11 -4.24 -6.81
CA GLY A 45 -2.89 -5.59 -6.29
C GLY A 45 -4.00 -6.04 -5.33
N PHE A 46 -4.52 -5.14 -4.49
CA PHE A 46 -5.63 -5.45 -3.59
C PHE A 46 -6.94 -5.65 -4.34
N LEU A 47 -7.18 -4.81 -5.35
CA LEU A 47 -8.37 -4.89 -6.20
C LEU A 47 -8.35 -6.14 -7.07
N LEU A 48 -7.20 -6.51 -7.62
CA LEU A 48 -7.03 -7.75 -8.40
C LEU A 48 -7.22 -8.99 -7.51
N ALA A 49 -6.69 -8.98 -6.28
CA ALA A 49 -6.92 -10.06 -5.32
C ALA A 49 -8.41 -10.23 -4.98
N LEU A 50 -9.14 -9.10 -4.82
CA LEU A 50 -10.59 -9.12 -4.61
C LEU A 50 -11.33 -9.68 -5.82
N GLN A 51 -11.01 -9.21 -7.03
CA GLN A 51 -11.63 -9.64 -8.29
C GLN A 51 -11.39 -11.12 -8.59
N ARG A 52 -10.17 -11.63 -8.30
CA ARG A 52 -9.82 -13.04 -8.49
C ARG A 52 -10.32 -13.97 -7.39
N GLY A 53 -10.98 -13.43 -6.37
CA GLY A 53 -11.54 -14.21 -5.27
C GLY A 53 -10.52 -14.70 -4.24
N TYR A 54 -9.25 -14.26 -4.28
CA TYR A 54 -8.19 -14.74 -3.40
C TYR A 54 -8.51 -14.56 -1.91
N TYR A 55 -9.22 -13.50 -1.54
CA TYR A 55 -9.69 -13.33 -0.16
C TYR A 55 -10.75 -14.35 0.22
N LYS A 56 -11.74 -14.58 -0.66
CA LYS A 56 -12.83 -15.55 -0.43
C LYS A 56 -12.30 -16.98 -0.33
N ASP A 57 -11.32 -17.34 -1.17
CA ASP A 57 -10.68 -18.66 -1.17
C ASP A 57 -9.96 -18.93 0.16
N LEU A 58 -9.56 -17.88 0.86
CA LEU A 58 -8.94 -17.95 2.20
C LEU A 58 -9.93 -17.64 3.34
N GLY A 59 -11.25 -17.65 3.06
CA GLY A 59 -12.29 -17.52 4.07
C GLY A 59 -12.60 -16.07 4.49
N LEU A 60 -12.19 -15.05 3.71
CA LEU A 60 -12.42 -13.65 4.03
C LEU A 60 -13.50 -12.99 3.16
N ASP A 61 -14.34 -12.18 3.79
CA ASP A 61 -15.16 -11.16 3.16
C ASP A 61 -14.50 -9.80 3.38
N VAL A 62 -13.72 -9.35 2.37
CA VAL A 62 -12.93 -8.11 2.47
C VAL A 62 -13.69 -6.94 1.90
N GLN A 63 -13.97 -5.95 2.74
CA GLN A 63 -14.43 -4.63 2.33
C GLN A 63 -13.21 -3.74 2.06
N ILE A 64 -13.09 -3.22 0.83
CA ILE A 64 -12.01 -2.30 0.42
C ILE A 64 -12.61 -0.92 0.19
N ASP A 65 -12.18 0.06 0.99
CA ASP A 65 -12.63 1.45 0.89
C ASP A 65 -11.48 2.39 0.49
N THR A 66 -11.86 3.52 -0.11
CA THR A 66 -10.91 4.60 -0.45
C THR A 66 -10.44 5.35 0.79
N GLY A 67 -9.30 6.05 0.65
CA GLY A 67 -8.74 6.93 1.67
C GLY A 67 -8.47 8.35 1.16
N ASN A 68 -8.04 9.22 2.07
CA ASN A 68 -7.71 10.61 1.81
C ASN A 68 -6.26 10.95 2.19
N GLY A 69 -5.37 9.96 2.10
CA GLY A 69 -3.94 10.09 2.45
C GLY A 69 -3.55 9.24 3.66
N SER A 70 -2.25 8.94 3.75
CA SER A 70 -1.69 8.00 4.73
C SER A 70 -2.03 8.38 6.17
N ALA A 71 -1.90 9.65 6.56
CA ALA A 71 -2.18 10.07 7.93
C ALA A 71 -3.66 9.86 8.32
N SER A 72 -4.59 10.09 7.38
CA SER A 72 -6.02 9.82 7.59
C SER A 72 -6.28 8.32 7.75
N ALA A 73 -5.72 7.49 6.86
CA ALA A 73 -5.87 6.04 6.92
C ALA A 73 -5.31 5.46 8.23
N ILE A 74 -4.13 5.93 8.67
CA ILE A 74 -3.49 5.55 9.92
C ILE A 74 -4.39 5.87 11.12
N SER A 75 -4.97 7.08 11.17
CA SER A 75 -5.89 7.48 12.25
C SER A 75 -7.13 6.59 12.29
N LEU A 76 -7.68 6.21 11.12
CA LEU A 76 -8.84 5.31 11.03
C LEU A 76 -8.51 3.88 11.51
N VAL A 77 -7.32 3.37 11.19
CA VAL A 77 -6.85 2.07 11.69
C VAL A 77 -6.58 2.15 13.21
N GLY A 78 -5.94 3.23 13.68
CA GLY A 78 -5.70 3.46 15.11
C GLY A 78 -6.99 3.55 15.93
N GLY A 79 -8.02 4.15 15.37
CA GLY A 79 -9.37 4.22 15.95
C GLY A 79 -10.20 2.94 15.82
N GLY A 80 -9.69 1.89 15.17
CA GLY A 80 -10.38 0.60 14.99
C GLY A 80 -11.49 0.59 13.94
N ALA A 81 -11.60 1.62 13.09
CA ALA A 81 -12.57 1.65 11.99
C ALA A 81 -12.20 0.67 10.86
N TYR A 82 -10.92 0.37 10.70
CA TYR A 82 -10.35 -0.58 9.76
C TYR A 82 -9.36 -1.52 10.44
N ASP A 83 -9.26 -2.75 9.96
CA ASP A 83 -8.29 -3.74 10.43
C ASP A 83 -6.88 -3.44 9.92
N SER A 84 -6.79 -2.93 8.70
CA SER A 84 -5.54 -2.57 8.05
C SER A 84 -5.73 -1.48 6.99
N ALA A 85 -4.64 -0.82 6.63
CA ALA A 85 -4.60 0.15 5.53
C ALA A 85 -3.27 0.07 4.79
N SER A 86 -3.27 0.47 3.50
CA SER A 86 -2.04 0.84 2.80
C SER A 86 -1.67 2.27 3.18
N ALA A 87 -0.55 2.45 3.87
CA ALA A 87 -0.14 3.78 4.31
C ALA A 87 1.39 3.91 4.39
N ASP A 88 1.88 5.14 4.25
CA ASP A 88 3.29 5.48 4.37
C ASP A 88 3.82 5.19 5.77
N LEU A 89 4.94 4.47 5.86
CA LEU A 89 5.49 4.01 7.15
C LEU A 89 6.03 5.15 8.00
N SER A 90 6.54 6.22 7.39
CA SER A 90 6.98 7.38 8.17
C SER A 90 5.81 8.08 8.85
N SER A 91 4.65 8.15 8.17
CA SER A 91 3.42 8.64 8.80
C SER A 91 2.94 7.74 9.94
N MET A 92 3.12 6.40 9.83
CA MET A 92 2.81 5.48 10.93
C MET A 92 3.76 5.68 12.12
N ILE A 93 5.05 5.87 11.85
CA ILE A 93 6.05 6.12 12.90
C ILE A 93 5.74 7.42 13.64
N GLU A 94 5.43 8.51 12.91
CA GLU A 94 4.99 9.78 13.50
C GLU A 94 3.79 9.56 14.43
N PHE A 95 2.77 8.85 13.94
CA PHE A 95 1.57 8.54 14.72
C PHE A 95 1.90 7.72 15.99
N ASN A 96 2.71 6.68 15.87
CA ASN A 96 3.09 5.82 16.99
C ASN A 96 3.87 6.56 18.06
N LEU A 97 4.80 7.45 17.66
CA LEU A 97 5.57 8.27 18.59
C LEU A 97 4.68 9.28 19.34
N ALA A 98 3.64 9.78 18.69
CA ALA A 98 2.65 10.66 19.31
C ALA A 98 1.61 9.91 20.15
N ASN A 99 1.35 8.62 19.84
CA ASN A 99 0.29 7.81 20.43
C ASN A 99 0.82 6.41 20.84
N PRO A 100 1.77 6.29 21.78
CA PRO A 100 2.43 5.02 22.08
C PRO A 100 1.47 3.93 22.59
N GLN A 101 0.34 4.30 23.21
CA GLN A 101 -0.68 3.36 23.68
C GLN A 101 -1.56 2.79 22.56
N ALA A 102 -1.57 3.44 21.38
CA ALA A 102 -2.33 3.05 20.20
C ALA A 102 -1.40 2.72 19.03
N ALA A 103 -0.15 2.36 19.31
CA ALA A 103 0.87 2.10 18.30
C ALA A 103 0.44 0.99 17.33
N LEU A 104 0.58 1.26 16.04
CA LEU A 104 0.25 0.37 14.94
C LEU A 104 1.50 -0.39 14.48
N LYS A 105 1.31 -1.53 13.80
CA LYS A 105 2.41 -2.30 13.22
C LYS A 105 2.23 -2.46 11.71
N ALA A 106 3.35 -2.38 11.00
CA ALA A 106 3.39 -2.82 9.61
C ALA A 106 3.57 -4.35 9.57
N VAL A 107 2.81 -5.01 8.70
CA VAL A 107 2.80 -6.48 8.52
C VAL A 107 3.31 -6.92 7.15
N ALA A 108 3.46 -5.99 6.22
CA ALA A 108 4.12 -6.19 4.92
C ALA A 108 4.57 -4.84 4.35
N ILE A 109 5.68 -4.82 3.61
CA ILE A 109 6.15 -3.66 2.85
C ILE A 109 5.49 -3.68 1.47
N GLN A 110 4.76 -2.63 1.12
CA GLN A 110 4.18 -2.49 -0.21
C GLN A 110 5.17 -1.86 -1.19
N TYR A 111 5.80 -0.77 -0.79
CA TYR A 111 6.80 -0.06 -1.60
C TYR A 111 8.17 -0.13 -0.92
N ASP A 112 9.06 -0.89 -1.54
CA ASP A 112 10.44 -1.03 -1.08
C ASP A 112 11.21 0.30 -1.19
N LEU A 113 11.06 1.04 -2.28
CA LEU A 113 11.53 2.41 -2.38
C LEU A 113 10.42 3.41 -2.06
N ASN A 114 10.81 4.45 -1.33
CA ASN A 114 9.91 5.53 -0.92
C ASN A 114 9.44 6.33 -2.15
N PRO A 115 8.13 6.44 -2.42
CA PRO A 115 7.60 7.13 -3.60
C PRO A 115 7.43 8.64 -3.42
N ASN A 116 7.71 9.17 -2.23
CA ASN A 116 7.53 10.59 -1.94
C ASN A 116 8.42 11.44 -2.85
N SER A 117 7.87 12.55 -3.32
CA SER A 117 8.56 13.45 -4.24
C SER A 117 8.03 14.88 -4.19
N VAL A 118 8.82 15.77 -4.77
CA VAL A 118 8.37 17.09 -5.20
C VAL A 118 8.52 17.18 -6.71
N ILE A 119 7.46 17.59 -7.39
CA ILE A 119 7.39 17.76 -8.85
C ILE A 119 7.42 19.24 -9.17
N VAL A 120 8.23 19.62 -10.14
CA VAL A 120 8.40 21.00 -10.60
C VAL A 120 8.36 21.05 -12.13
N ARG A 121 8.05 22.21 -12.70
CA ARG A 121 8.16 22.42 -14.15
C ARG A 121 9.62 22.40 -14.59
N LYS A 122 9.92 21.70 -15.66
CA LYS A 122 11.28 21.51 -16.18
C LYS A 122 11.91 22.81 -16.70
N ASP A 123 11.09 23.65 -17.31
CA ASP A 123 11.46 24.99 -17.81
C ASP A 123 11.46 26.08 -16.73
N GLY A 124 10.91 25.79 -15.54
CA GLY A 124 10.87 26.70 -14.40
C GLY A 124 12.22 26.96 -13.76
N PRO A 125 12.28 27.87 -12.75
CA PRO A 125 13.52 28.28 -12.09
C PRO A 125 14.09 27.24 -11.14
N ILE A 126 13.31 26.21 -10.75
CA ILE A 126 13.71 25.19 -9.78
C ILE A 126 14.43 24.05 -10.51
N LYS A 127 15.74 23.92 -10.33
CA LYS A 127 16.56 22.91 -11.01
C LYS A 127 17.13 21.84 -10.07
N LYS A 128 17.22 22.14 -8.78
CA LYS A 128 17.72 21.26 -7.71
C LYS A 128 16.88 21.43 -6.42
N PRO A 129 16.94 20.49 -5.49
CA PRO A 129 16.14 20.55 -4.25
C PRO A 129 16.28 21.85 -3.45
N GLY A 130 17.49 22.39 -3.33
CA GLY A 130 17.71 23.63 -2.59
C GLY A 130 16.97 24.85 -3.15
N ASP A 131 16.59 24.84 -4.43
CA ASP A 131 15.83 25.92 -5.07
C ASP A 131 14.37 25.97 -4.59
N LEU A 132 13.92 24.95 -3.81
CA LEU A 132 12.59 24.91 -3.18
C LEU A 132 12.46 25.83 -1.97
N ALA A 133 13.56 26.34 -1.42
CA ALA A 133 13.54 27.27 -0.30
C ALA A 133 12.69 28.52 -0.63
N GLY A 134 11.75 28.86 0.24
CA GLY A 134 10.86 30.01 0.07
C GLY A 134 9.79 29.89 -1.01
N LYS A 135 9.65 28.73 -1.67
CA LYS A 135 8.69 28.48 -2.75
C LYS A 135 7.30 28.13 -2.26
N THR A 136 6.32 28.30 -3.13
CA THR A 136 4.94 27.90 -2.89
C THR A 136 4.73 26.48 -3.40
N ILE A 137 4.42 25.53 -2.50
CA ILE A 137 4.29 24.12 -2.82
C ILE A 137 2.86 23.65 -2.56
N LEU A 138 2.23 23.06 -3.56
CA LEU A 138 0.95 22.38 -3.42
C LEU A 138 1.12 21.10 -2.60
N GLY A 139 0.33 20.93 -1.54
CA GLY A 139 0.33 19.70 -0.73
C GLY A 139 -0.58 19.81 0.49
N GLN A 140 -1.50 18.85 0.67
CA GLN A 140 -2.39 18.83 1.81
C GLN A 140 -1.65 18.42 3.11
N PRO A 141 -2.13 18.83 4.30
CA PRO A 141 -1.49 18.50 5.58
C PRO A 141 -1.32 17.01 5.87
N PHE A 142 -2.21 16.18 5.32
CA PHE A 142 -2.19 14.71 5.49
C PHE A 142 -1.45 13.96 4.36
N ASN A 143 -0.85 14.70 3.41
CA ASN A 143 -0.05 14.14 2.33
C ASN A 143 1.33 13.71 2.86
N ALA A 144 1.73 12.45 2.62
CA ALA A 144 3.00 11.91 3.11
C ALA A 144 4.22 12.68 2.58
N SER A 145 4.21 13.11 1.31
CA SER A 145 5.33 13.87 0.74
C SER A 145 5.50 15.24 1.40
N ARG A 146 4.39 15.91 1.77
CA ARG A 146 4.46 17.13 2.57
C ARG A 146 5.01 16.87 3.97
N LYS A 147 4.53 15.80 4.64
CA LYS A 147 4.99 15.44 5.99
C LYS A 147 6.48 15.10 6.02
N LEU A 148 6.98 14.38 5.03
CA LEU A 148 8.39 14.02 4.93
C LEU A 148 9.28 15.11 4.33
N PHE A 149 8.72 16.19 3.80
CA PHE A 149 9.47 17.25 3.19
C PHE A 149 10.57 17.87 4.10
N PRO A 150 10.34 18.07 5.42
CA PRO A 150 11.40 18.57 6.31
C PRO A 150 12.62 17.64 6.37
N VAL A 151 12.42 16.29 6.32
CA VAL A 151 13.54 15.32 6.25
C VAL A 151 14.34 15.54 4.99
N PHE A 152 13.62 15.55 3.85
CA PHE A 152 14.23 15.76 2.54
C PHE A 152 15.00 17.08 2.47
N ALA A 153 14.40 18.19 2.92
CA ALA A 153 15.03 19.51 2.94
C ALA A 153 16.33 19.51 3.76
N LYS A 154 16.30 18.94 4.97
CA LYS A 154 17.46 18.80 5.84
C LYS A 154 18.56 17.96 5.20
N ALA A 155 18.19 16.83 4.60
CA ALA A 155 19.14 15.96 3.90
C ALA A 155 19.79 16.65 2.70
N GLN A 156 19.08 17.61 2.07
CA GLN A 156 19.57 18.41 0.94
C GLN A 156 20.19 19.75 1.38
N GLY A 157 20.33 20.01 2.68
CA GLY A 157 21.04 21.16 3.24
C GLY A 157 20.33 22.50 3.10
N PHE A 158 19.00 22.53 3.03
CA PHE A 158 18.24 23.79 3.02
C PHE A 158 17.15 23.82 4.10
N ASP A 159 16.77 25.05 4.52
CA ASP A 159 15.75 25.27 5.52
C ASP A 159 14.35 25.20 4.91
N PRO A 160 13.47 24.27 5.36
CA PRO A 160 12.10 24.17 4.88
C PRO A 160 11.14 25.23 5.45
N SER A 161 11.52 26.00 6.47
CA SER A 161 10.63 26.90 7.20
C SER A 161 10.05 28.03 6.33
N GLY A 162 10.78 28.44 5.28
CA GLY A 162 10.34 29.46 4.33
C GLY A 162 9.35 28.95 3.27
N VAL A 163 9.09 27.65 3.20
CA VAL A 163 8.16 27.07 2.20
C VAL A 163 6.73 27.41 2.54
N LYS A 164 6.00 27.92 1.54
CA LYS A 164 4.56 28.22 1.64
C LYS A 164 3.76 27.04 1.12
N TRP A 165 2.98 26.41 2.01
CA TRP A 165 2.16 25.29 1.65
C TRP A 165 0.75 25.70 1.24
N GLU A 166 0.34 25.29 0.04
CA GLU A 166 -1.02 25.49 -0.44
C GLU A 166 -1.86 24.24 -0.21
N ASN A 167 -2.96 24.40 0.52
CA ASN A 167 -3.89 23.34 0.88
C ASN A 167 -5.13 23.41 -0.01
N VAL A 168 -5.06 22.80 -1.17
CA VAL A 168 -6.14 22.75 -2.16
C VAL A 168 -6.49 21.30 -2.45
N ALA A 169 -7.78 21.01 -2.68
CA ALA A 169 -8.21 19.66 -3.08
C ALA A 169 -7.44 19.18 -4.31
N PRO A 170 -7.02 17.90 -4.39
CA PRO A 170 -6.10 17.42 -5.43
C PRO A 170 -6.52 17.79 -6.85
N ASP A 171 -7.78 17.56 -7.21
CA ASP A 171 -8.27 17.80 -8.57
C ASP A 171 -8.21 19.28 -8.99
N ILE A 172 -8.44 20.19 -8.04
CA ILE A 172 -8.31 21.65 -8.25
C ILE A 172 -6.83 22.02 -8.24
N GLY A 173 -6.06 21.48 -7.31
CA GLY A 173 -4.62 21.75 -7.14
C GLY A 173 -3.82 21.38 -8.37
N ASP A 174 -4.05 20.19 -8.95
CA ASP A 174 -3.39 19.75 -10.19
C ASP A 174 -3.63 20.73 -11.35
N THR A 175 -4.89 21.16 -11.53
CA THR A 175 -5.26 22.13 -12.58
C THR A 175 -4.58 23.48 -12.36
N ARG A 176 -4.51 23.95 -11.12
CA ARG A 176 -3.84 25.20 -10.76
C ARG A 176 -2.32 25.12 -10.92
N PHE A 177 -1.71 23.95 -10.58
CA PHE A 177 -0.29 23.71 -10.84
C PHE A 177 0.04 23.80 -12.33
N VAL A 178 -0.78 23.18 -13.19
CA VAL A 178 -0.62 23.27 -14.66
C VAL A 178 -0.70 24.72 -15.14
N LYS A 179 -1.57 25.55 -14.57
CA LYS A 179 -1.71 26.98 -14.87
C LYS A 179 -0.54 27.84 -14.36
N GLY A 180 0.29 27.32 -13.47
CA GLY A 180 1.43 28.06 -12.93
C GLY A 180 1.19 28.76 -11.60
N ASP A 181 0.08 28.49 -10.91
CA ASP A 181 -0.27 29.13 -9.64
C ASP A 181 0.69 28.72 -8.48
N PHE A 182 1.39 27.58 -8.63
CA PHE A 182 2.33 27.05 -7.65
C PHE A 182 3.68 26.75 -8.29
N ASP A 183 4.76 26.93 -7.51
CA ASP A 183 6.13 26.66 -7.96
C ASP A 183 6.40 25.15 -8.06
N ALA A 184 5.82 24.38 -7.13
CA ALA A 184 6.04 22.93 -7.00
C ALA A 184 4.80 22.22 -6.46
N ALA A 185 4.79 20.89 -6.54
CA ALA A 185 3.73 20.06 -5.99
C ALA A 185 4.29 18.81 -5.31
N ALA A 186 3.82 18.49 -4.09
CA ALA A 186 4.24 17.34 -3.32
C ALA A 186 3.29 16.17 -3.54
N TYR A 187 3.82 15.06 -4.09
CA TYR A 187 3.07 13.85 -4.46
C TYR A 187 3.91 12.58 -4.27
N PHE A 188 3.26 11.43 -4.27
CA PHE A 188 3.91 10.22 -4.77
C PHE A 188 4.16 10.43 -6.27
N PHE A 189 5.39 10.18 -6.73
CA PHE A 189 5.81 10.57 -8.07
C PHE A 189 4.90 10.03 -9.16
N PHE A 190 4.43 8.78 -9.06
CA PHE A 190 3.55 8.17 -10.03
C PHE A 190 2.14 8.77 -10.04
N THR A 191 1.62 9.19 -8.87
CA THR A 191 0.32 9.88 -8.79
C THR A 191 0.42 11.26 -9.43
N GLY A 192 1.42 12.06 -9.03
CA GLY A 192 1.58 13.41 -9.55
C GLY A 192 1.85 13.44 -11.04
N LEU A 193 2.79 12.63 -11.55
CA LEU A 193 3.12 12.58 -12.97
C LEU A 193 1.89 12.28 -13.82
N LEU A 194 1.11 11.26 -13.46
CA LEU A 194 -0.02 10.82 -14.27
C LEU A 194 -1.25 11.72 -14.11
N ASN A 195 -1.45 12.31 -12.95
CA ASN A 195 -2.48 13.31 -12.76
C ASN A 195 -2.22 14.57 -13.59
N LEU A 196 -0.98 15.05 -13.63
CA LEU A 196 -0.59 16.20 -14.44
C LEU A 196 -0.66 15.88 -15.93
N LYS A 197 -0.25 14.66 -16.34
CA LYS A 197 -0.41 14.17 -17.72
C LYS A 197 -1.88 14.18 -18.17
N ALA A 198 -2.79 13.73 -17.31
CA ALA A 198 -4.23 13.75 -17.57
C ALA A 198 -4.78 15.18 -17.78
N ARG A 199 -4.04 16.22 -17.35
CA ARG A 199 -4.37 17.64 -17.52
C ARG A 199 -3.53 18.33 -18.59
N GLY A 200 -2.83 17.57 -19.44
CA GLY A 200 -2.08 18.08 -20.57
C GLY A 200 -0.63 18.50 -20.28
N MET A 201 -0.10 18.19 -19.07
CA MET A 201 1.31 18.42 -18.74
C MET A 201 2.03 17.09 -18.60
N GLY A 202 2.71 16.67 -19.68
CA GLY A 202 3.38 15.37 -19.75
C GLY A 202 4.68 15.30 -18.93
N PRO A 203 5.17 14.07 -18.65
CA PRO A 203 6.40 13.87 -17.88
C PRO A 203 7.64 14.58 -18.45
N GLU A 204 7.72 14.78 -19.76
CA GLU A 204 8.78 15.48 -20.44
C GLU A 204 8.89 16.97 -20.07
N GLN A 205 7.81 17.57 -19.56
CA GLN A 205 7.69 18.95 -19.10
C GLN A 205 8.00 19.12 -17.61
N LEU A 206 8.30 18.01 -16.91
CA LEU A 206 8.44 17.96 -15.46
C LEU A 206 9.84 17.49 -15.04
N ASN A 207 10.31 17.99 -13.91
CA ASN A 207 11.38 17.38 -13.13
C ASN A 207 10.79 16.82 -11.83
N VAL A 208 11.27 15.65 -11.40
CA VAL A 208 10.78 14.96 -10.21
C VAL A 208 11.94 14.77 -9.25
N PHE A 209 11.85 15.37 -8.08
CA PHE A 209 12.79 15.14 -6.98
C PHE A 209 12.23 14.03 -6.09
N ARG A 210 12.50 12.77 -6.45
CA ARG A 210 12.11 11.62 -5.62
C ARG A 210 13.01 11.56 -4.40
N PHE A 211 12.45 11.49 -3.21
CA PHE A 211 13.24 11.53 -1.97
C PHE A 211 14.24 10.38 -1.88
N SER A 212 13.90 9.20 -2.42
CA SER A 212 14.80 8.05 -2.51
C SER A 212 16.05 8.31 -3.36
N ASP A 213 15.93 9.11 -4.43
CA ASP A 213 17.08 9.43 -5.32
C ASP A 213 18.05 10.42 -4.65
N TYR A 214 17.61 11.06 -3.58
CA TYR A 214 18.38 12.05 -2.80
C TYR A 214 18.79 11.52 -1.42
N GLY A 215 18.93 10.20 -1.28
CA GLY A 215 19.58 9.57 -0.15
C GLY A 215 18.67 9.12 0.98
N MET A 216 17.34 9.32 0.89
CA MET A 216 16.41 8.75 1.87
C MET A 216 16.33 7.23 1.68
N LYS A 217 16.56 6.50 2.78
CA LYS A 217 16.57 5.02 2.80
C LYS A 217 15.27 4.42 3.32
N SER A 218 14.35 5.27 3.80
CA SER A 218 13.08 4.83 4.36
C SER A 218 12.26 4.03 3.34
N TYR A 219 11.54 3.03 3.85
CA TYR A 219 10.50 2.37 3.07
C TYR A 219 9.38 3.35 2.73
N GLY A 220 8.60 3.03 1.69
CA GLY A 220 7.37 3.75 1.38
C GLY A 220 6.17 3.18 2.15
N ASN A 221 5.06 2.86 1.43
CA ASN A 221 3.89 2.28 2.06
C ASN A 221 4.15 0.85 2.55
N GLY A 222 3.48 0.52 3.64
CA GLY A 222 3.27 -0.84 4.12
C GLY A 222 1.80 -1.12 4.39
N LEU A 223 1.49 -2.37 4.69
CA LEU A 223 0.21 -2.74 5.29
C LEU A 223 0.28 -2.43 6.77
N VAL A 224 -0.32 -1.31 7.15
CA VAL A 224 -0.38 -0.83 8.55
C VAL A 224 -1.62 -1.40 9.19
N SER A 225 -1.45 -2.10 10.32
CA SER A 225 -2.52 -2.88 10.93
C SER A 225 -2.70 -2.55 12.40
N ASN A 226 -3.95 -2.68 12.86
CA ASN A 226 -4.32 -2.49 14.25
C ASN A 226 -3.85 -3.71 15.09
N PRO A 227 -3.08 -3.52 16.18
CA PRO A 227 -2.65 -4.60 17.06
C PRO A 227 -3.80 -5.46 17.59
N LYS A 228 -4.96 -4.85 17.89
CA LYS A 228 -6.15 -5.58 18.35
C LYS A 228 -6.67 -6.52 17.26
N SER A 229 -6.79 -6.07 16.01
CA SER A 229 -7.21 -6.95 14.90
C SER A 229 -6.22 -8.11 14.68
N MET A 230 -4.92 -7.86 14.82
CA MET A 230 -3.89 -8.92 14.73
C MET A 230 -3.99 -9.94 15.86
N GLN A 231 -4.36 -9.51 17.06
CA GLN A 231 -4.51 -10.37 18.25
C GLN A 231 -5.81 -11.16 18.24
N ASP A 232 -6.93 -10.49 17.95
CA ASP A 232 -8.26 -11.09 17.97
C ASP A 232 -8.47 -12.07 16.80
N ASN A 233 -7.88 -11.78 15.64
CA ASN A 233 -8.10 -12.51 14.39
C ASN A 233 -6.79 -12.76 13.61
N PRO A 234 -5.80 -13.48 14.19
CA PRO A 234 -4.49 -13.67 13.55
C PRO A 234 -4.57 -14.44 12.22
N ASP A 235 -5.50 -15.38 12.09
CA ASP A 235 -5.67 -16.16 10.86
C ASP A 235 -6.28 -15.31 9.75
N ALA A 236 -7.21 -14.40 10.05
CA ALA A 236 -7.72 -13.44 9.09
C ALA A 236 -6.63 -12.49 8.59
N MET A 237 -5.76 -12.02 9.49
CA MET A 237 -4.63 -11.17 9.11
C MET A 237 -3.65 -11.92 8.19
N LYS A 238 -3.31 -13.19 8.50
CA LYS A 238 -2.48 -14.05 7.62
C LYS A 238 -3.12 -14.25 6.25
N ALA A 239 -4.42 -14.56 6.24
CA ALA A 239 -5.17 -14.76 5.00
C ALA A 239 -5.19 -13.49 4.15
N PHE A 240 -5.43 -12.33 4.77
CA PHE A 240 -5.43 -11.03 4.10
C PHE A 240 -4.06 -10.70 3.49
N VAL A 241 -2.97 -10.82 4.27
CA VAL A 241 -1.61 -10.55 3.79
C VAL A 241 -1.24 -11.51 2.66
N LYS A 242 -1.59 -12.81 2.77
CA LYS A 242 -1.32 -13.81 1.72
C LYS A 242 -2.08 -13.49 0.43
N ALA A 243 -3.37 -13.23 0.49
CA ALA A 243 -4.17 -12.88 -0.69
C ALA A 243 -3.67 -11.59 -1.35
N SER A 244 -3.36 -10.56 -0.55
CA SER A 244 -2.80 -9.29 -1.03
C SER A 244 -1.44 -9.50 -1.70
N THR A 245 -0.58 -10.37 -1.14
CA THR A 245 0.70 -10.75 -1.76
C THR A 245 0.48 -11.35 -3.14
N HIS A 246 -0.45 -12.31 -3.27
CA HIS A 246 -0.74 -12.93 -4.58
C HIS A 246 -1.26 -11.90 -5.59
N GLY A 247 -2.15 -11.01 -5.17
CA GLY A 247 -2.65 -9.95 -6.05
C GLY A 247 -1.54 -9.00 -6.55
N TRP A 248 -0.60 -8.61 -5.69
CA TRP A 248 0.53 -7.79 -6.09
C TRP A 248 1.53 -8.54 -6.97
N LEU A 249 1.84 -9.81 -6.68
CA LEU A 249 2.70 -10.63 -7.54
C LEU A 249 2.09 -10.80 -8.95
N ASP A 250 0.78 -10.94 -9.02
CA ASP A 250 0.08 -11.02 -10.31
C ASP A 250 0.10 -9.68 -11.06
N CYS A 251 -0.07 -8.56 -10.37
CA CYS A 251 0.09 -7.23 -10.97
C CYS A 251 1.51 -6.94 -11.46
N ILE A 252 2.52 -7.45 -10.74
CA ILE A 252 3.93 -7.30 -11.13
C ILE A 252 4.23 -8.12 -12.38
N ALA A 253 3.64 -9.31 -12.49
CA ALA A 253 3.80 -10.20 -13.65
C ALA A 253 2.97 -9.76 -14.86
N ASP A 254 1.75 -9.26 -14.60
CA ASP A 254 0.81 -8.76 -15.62
C ASP A 254 0.17 -7.43 -15.19
N PRO A 255 0.83 -6.29 -15.46
CA PRO A 255 0.30 -4.98 -15.13
C PRO A 255 -1.04 -4.66 -15.82
N LYS A 256 -1.34 -5.30 -16.96
CA LYS A 256 -2.64 -5.09 -17.63
C LYS A 256 -3.80 -5.61 -16.81
N ALA A 257 -3.64 -6.80 -16.19
CA ALA A 257 -4.67 -7.34 -15.30
C ALA A 257 -4.90 -6.42 -14.09
N GLY A 258 -3.83 -5.82 -13.54
CA GLY A 258 -3.94 -4.84 -12.46
C GLY A 258 -4.69 -3.57 -12.87
N ALA A 259 -4.38 -2.99 -14.04
CA ALA A 259 -5.08 -1.82 -14.57
C ALA A 259 -6.56 -2.11 -14.86
N ALA A 260 -6.87 -3.28 -15.40
CA ALA A 260 -8.25 -3.73 -15.63
C ALA A 260 -9.04 -3.87 -14.31
N ALA A 261 -8.41 -4.34 -13.23
CA ALA A 261 -9.04 -4.42 -11.90
C ALA A 261 -9.35 -3.02 -11.33
N VAL A 262 -8.47 -2.04 -11.56
CA VAL A 262 -8.74 -0.63 -11.21
C VAL A 262 -9.93 -0.10 -12.03
N LYS A 263 -9.95 -0.32 -13.34
CA LYS A 263 -11.05 0.07 -14.22
C LYS A 263 -12.39 -0.56 -13.83
N ALA A 264 -12.38 -1.82 -13.44
CA ALA A 264 -13.59 -2.50 -12.97
C ALA A 264 -14.15 -1.91 -11.67
N ARG A 265 -13.27 -1.43 -10.78
CA ARG A 265 -13.65 -0.78 -9.52
C ARG A 265 -14.07 0.67 -9.70
N GLU A 266 -13.42 1.39 -10.61
CA GLU A 266 -13.67 2.80 -10.94
C GLU A 266 -13.95 2.93 -12.46
N PRO A 267 -15.22 2.81 -12.88
CA PRO A 267 -15.58 2.83 -14.31
C PRO A 267 -15.20 4.10 -15.07
N LEU A 268 -14.94 5.21 -14.37
CA LEU A 268 -14.50 6.47 -14.98
C LEU A 268 -12.97 6.55 -15.14
N ALA A 269 -12.19 5.63 -14.54
CA ALA A 269 -10.74 5.62 -14.68
C ALA A 269 -10.31 5.41 -16.15
N ASN A 270 -9.25 6.07 -16.56
CA ASN A 270 -8.59 5.82 -17.85
C ASN A 270 -7.64 4.62 -17.69
N GLU A 271 -8.03 3.46 -18.21
CA GLU A 271 -7.27 2.21 -18.04
C GLU A 271 -5.84 2.29 -18.59
N ALA A 272 -5.62 2.97 -19.71
CA ALA A 272 -4.28 3.15 -20.27
C ALA A 272 -3.38 3.99 -19.33
N LEU A 273 -3.95 5.04 -18.72
CA LEU A 273 -3.24 5.86 -17.73
C LEU A 273 -2.94 5.06 -16.45
N GLU A 274 -3.87 4.22 -16.01
CA GLU A 274 -3.66 3.38 -14.84
C GLU A 274 -2.65 2.25 -15.10
N LEU A 275 -2.58 1.73 -16.33
CA LEU A 275 -1.51 0.81 -16.72
C LEU A 275 -0.13 1.48 -16.66
N GLU A 276 0.01 2.69 -17.21
CA GLU A 276 1.26 3.46 -17.13
C GLU A 276 1.63 3.78 -15.68
N ARG A 277 0.66 4.17 -14.86
CA ARG A 277 0.84 4.40 -13.43
C ARG A 277 1.34 3.14 -12.71
N LEU A 278 0.73 1.99 -12.98
CA LEU A 278 1.12 0.73 -12.39
C LEU A 278 2.55 0.32 -12.78
N GLN A 279 2.93 0.54 -14.02
CA GLN A 279 4.32 0.32 -14.48
C GLN A 279 5.30 1.19 -13.71
N LEU A 280 5.01 2.49 -13.56
CA LEU A 280 5.84 3.40 -12.75
C LEU A 280 5.96 2.94 -11.29
N ILE A 281 4.86 2.46 -10.70
CA ILE A 281 4.86 1.91 -9.33
C ILE A 281 5.75 0.68 -9.24
N VAL A 282 5.53 -0.30 -10.12
CA VAL A 282 6.23 -1.59 -10.10
C VAL A 282 7.73 -1.39 -10.31
N ASP A 283 8.11 -0.64 -11.35
CA ASP A 283 9.52 -0.44 -11.72
C ASP A 283 10.23 0.53 -10.78
N GLY A 284 9.51 1.54 -10.28
CA GLY A 284 10.09 2.59 -9.44
C GLY A 284 10.07 2.32 -7.94
N THR A 285 9.29 1.33 -7.46
CA THR A 285 9.15 1.09 -6.01
C THR A 285 9.21 -0.36 -5.58
N MET A 286 8.91 -1.33 -6.46
CA MET A 286 8.74 -2.74 -6.08
C MET A 286 9.82 -3.67 -6.65
N LYS A 287 10.28 -3.46 -7.89
CA LYS A 287 11.32 -4.29 -8.52
C LYS A 287 12.74 -3.84 -8.12
N THR A 288 13.07 -4.00 -6.85
CA THR A 288 14.36 -3.61 -6.29
C THR A 288 15.28 -4.83 -6.07
N PRO A 289 16.58 -4.65 -5.82
CA PRO A 289 17.46 -5.74 -5.39
C PRO A 289 16.94 -6.42 -4.11
N ASP A 290 16.46 -5.65 -3.11
CA ASP A 290 15.95 -6.17 -1.85
C ASP A 290 14.70 -7.01 -2.05
N THR A 291 13.73 -6.54 -2.84
CA THR A 291 12.50 -7.30 -3.14
C THR A 291 12.80 -8.56 -3.96
N LYS A 292 13.77 -8.51 -4.88
CA LYS A 292 14.21 -9.71 -5.62
C LYS A 292 14.83 -10.76 -4.69
N ALA A 293 15.62 -10.32 -3.71
CA ALA A 293 16.30 -11.20 -2.76
C ALA A 293 15.34 -11.78 -1.72
N ASN A 294 14.45 -10.95 -1.14
CA ASN A 294 13.66 -11.27 0.04
C ASN A 294 12.17 -11.54 -0.25
N GLY A 295 11.71 -11.27 -1.47
CA GLY A 295 10.30 -11.35 -1.88
C GLY A 295 9.48 -10.12 -1.51
N TRP A 296 8.35 -9.94 -2.17
CA TRP A 296 7.42 -8.84 -1.88
C TRP A 296 6.95 -8.88 -0.42
N GLY A 297 6.82 -7.73 0.18
CA GLY A 297 6.33 -7.59 1.56
C GLY A 297 7.40 -7.73 2.64
N ALA A 298 8.61 -8.19 2.32
CA ALA A 298 9.70 -8.34 3.28
C ALA A 298 10.31 -6.99 3.68
N ALA A 299 10.89 -6.97 4.88
CA ALA A 299 11.70 -5.86 5.35
C ALA A 299 13.01 -6.37 5.94
N THR A 300 14.06 -5.54 5.87
CA THR A 300 15.33 -5.80 6.58
C THR A 300 15.42 -4.96 7.84
N PRO A 301 15.99 -5.50 8.95
CA PRO A 301 16.12 -4.74 10.19
C PRO A 301 16.85 -3.40 10.02
N ALA A 302 17.91 -3.39 9.21
CA ALA A 302 18.70 -2.18 8.97
C ALA A 302 17.88 -1.07 8.29
N ARG A 303 17.06 -1.39 7.29
CA ARG A 303 16.22 -0.40 6.61
C ARG A 303 15.00 0.01 7.45
N LEU A 304 14.44 -0.89 8.25
CA LEU A 304 13.40 -0.53 9.22
C LEU A 304 13.96 0.48 10.23
N GLN A 305 15.16 0.23 10.78
CA GLN A 305 15.80 1.16 11.68
C GLN A 305 16.07 2.51 11.02
N ALA A 306 16.59 2.53 9.78
CA ALA A 306 16.77 3.75 9.02
C ALA A 306 15.45 4.51 8.80
N THR A 307 14.34 3.81 8.52
CA THR A 307 13.01 4.42 8.37
C THR A 307 12.57 5.11 9.66
N ILE A 308 12.82 4.47 10.82
CA ILE A 308 12.50 5.03 12.14
C ILE A 308 13.37 6.27 12.41
N ASP A 309 14.68 6.14 12.22
CA ASP A 309 15.65 7.20 12.55
C ASP A 309 15.47 8.45 11.66
N GLU A 310 15.32 8.25 10.35
CA GLU A 310 15.04 9.32 9.40
C GLU A 310 13.73 10.05 9.77
N THR A 311 12.67 9.28 10.09
CA THR A 311 11.39 9.86 10.49
C THR A 311 11.48 10.62 11.81
N ALA A 312 12.07 10.00 12.84
CA ALA A 312 12.23 10.65 14.15
C ALA A 312 13.03 11.96 14.04
N ALA A 313 14.13 11.93 13.29
CA ALA A 313 14.95 13.13 13.04
C ALA A 313 14.17 14.24 12.32
N ALA A 314 13.26 13.88 11.42
CA ALA A 314 12.42 14.80 10.68
C ALA A 314 11.46 15.60 11.52
N PHE A 315 10.81 14.86 12.41
CA PHE A 315 9.80 15.45 13.30
C PHE A 315 10.38 15.98 14.60
N GLY A 316 11.72 15.98 14.77
CA GLY A 316 12.38 16.39 16.01
C GLY A 316 12.02 15.50 17.19
N LEU A 317 11.60 14.25 16.92
CA LEU A 317 11.20 13.27 17.91
C LEU A 317 12.39 12.39 18.30
N LYS A 318 12.43 11.97 19.56
CA LYS A 318 13.36 10.92 20.00
C LYS A 318 12.70 9.57 19.74
N SER A 319 13.31 8.73 18.89
CA SER A 319 12.86 7.36 18.72
C SER A 319 13.33 6.54 19.92
N THR A 320 12.41 6.16 20.78
CA THR A 320 12.64 5.25 21.90
C THR A 320 11.89 3.94 21.73
N LEU A 321 11.11 3.80 20.64
CA LEU A 321 10.30 2.60 20.40
C LEU A 321 11.16 1.49 19.81
N PRO A 322 11.08 0.26 20.36
CA PRO A 322 11.73 -0.90 19.78
C PRO A 322 11.21 -1.21 18.38
N LEU A 323 12.09 -1.73 17.53
CA LEU A 323 11.74 -2.13 16.14
C LEU A 323 10.52 -3.08 16.11
N ALA A 324 10.42 -3.97 17.12
CA ALA A 324 9.29 -4.89 17.26
C ALA A 324 7.93 -4.20 17.49
N ASP A 325 7.91 -2.91 17.85
CA ASP A 325 6.67 -2.15 17.99
C ASP A 325 6.18 -1.55 16.67
N PHE A 326 7.05 -1.51 15.66
CA PHE A 326 6.71 -1.00 14.31
C PHE A 326 6.45 -2.09 13.29
N TRP A 327 7.05 -3.27 13.47
CA TRP A 327 7.09 -4.31 12.45
C TRP A 327 6.86 -5.70 13.01
N THR A 328 6.19 -6.53 12.22
CA THR A 328 6.15 -7.98 12.43
C THR A 328 6.01 -8.72 11.09
N ASP A 329 6.79 -9.78 10.92
CA ASP A 329 6.76 -10.68 9.77
C ASP A 329 5.88 -11.92 9.96
N LYS A 330 5.24 -12.05 11.15
CA LYS A 330 4.42 -13.22 11.54
C LYS A 330 3.29 -13.54 10.58
N PHE A 331 2.83 -12.56 9.82
CA PHE A 331 1.70 -12.69 8.91
C PHE A 331 2.14 -12.85 7.45
N LEU A 332 3.43 -12.71 7.15
CA LEU A 332 3.95 -12.89 5.80
C LEU A 332 3.84 -14.36 5.37
N PRO A 333 3.45 -14.63 4.10
CA PRO A 333 3.57 -15.96 3.53
C PRO A 333 5.05 -16.40 3.47
N SER A 334 5.30 -17.65 3.10
CA SER A 334 6.66 -18.16 2.96
C SER A 334 7.48 -17.32 1.96
N ALA A 335 8.81 -17.31 2.08
CA ALA A 335 9.66 -16.59 1.14
C ALA A 335 9.45 -17.07 -0.32
N ALA A 336 9.17 -18.35 -0.51
CA ALA A 336 8.85 -18.92 -1.83
C ALA A 336 7.55 -18.33 -2.42
N ASP A 337 6.51 -18.17 -1.58
CA ASP A 337 5.21 -17.62 -2.00
C ASP A 337 5.26 -16.11 -2.28
N ARG A 338 6.31 -15.41 -1.85
CA ARG A 338 6.50 -13.96 -2.02
C ARG A 338 7.50 -13.59 -3.12
N LYS A 339 8.13 -14.60 -3.74
CA LYS A 339 9.14 -14.38 -4.77
C LYS A 339 8.53 -13.73 -6.00
N LEU A 340 9.19 -12.67 -6.52
CA LEU A 340 8.78 -12.04 -7.76
C LEU A 340 8.81 -13.05 -8.91
N ARG A 341 7.76 -13.05 -9.73
CA ARG A 341 7.64 -13.93 -10.90
C ARG A 341 8.12 -13.17 -12.13
N GLY A 342 9.11 -13.69 -12.82
CA GLY A 342 9.57 -13.23 -14.12
C GLY A 342 10.56 -12.10 -14.08
#